data_3715f3f75c2b3f301e991203f4aa2a1c
#
_entry.id   3715f3f75c2b3f301e991203f4aa2a1c
#
_cell.length_a   1.000
_cell.length_b   1.000
_cell.length_c   1.000
_cell.angle_alpha   90.00
_cell.angle_beta   90.00
_cell.angle_gamma   90.00
#
_symmetry.space_group_name_H-M   'P 1'
#
loop_
_entity.id
_entity.type
_entity.pdbx_description
1 polymer ?
#
loop_
_entity_poly.entity_id
_entity_poly.type
_entity_poly.pdbx_seq_one_letter_code
_entity_poly.pdbx_strand_id
1 'polypeptide(L)'
;MKESIFDKIIKILAKLFGIKSIPPEITSGDADMLAWWDIYRNRPNWLSQDYVSTDGIKRRRDRMNLGVAKMICSEIAGLVLAEEPEVIASELVKKVIDNESLWDNLRRSIEYQAALGAQVIKVGVSNQDGTPRIWIDFVKAMNFIPLSWDNTQVTEGVFLDKRLIAAKPYIRIETHKKDVVNGVQGYSITNKLYNKETQLEASLDLLDEKIEPVVFLPISRPIFAYIKNPEANNINPEAPTGISIFANGISVLHALDIAFDQFYSDVELGGRRVALPGSVFRKYTEVDEDGNARRVSFFDPSDRLFIRLQGDDADAFTPQDLTFDIRA
;
A
#
# COMPACT_ATOMS: atom_id res chain seq x y z
N MET A 1 0.51 10.04 18.08
CA MET A 1 0.60 9.61 16.67
C MET A 1 2.06 9.31 16.37
N LYS A 2 2.39 8.10 15.93
CA LYS A 2 3.78 7.80 15.51
C LYS A 2 4.01 8.53 14.18
N GLU A 3 5.03 9.36 14.15
CA GLU A 3 5.48 10.08 12.95
C GLU A 3 5.67 9.10 11.79
N SER A 4 5.05 9.37 10.64
CA SER A 4 5.16 8.54 9.44
C SER A 4 6.63 8.46 9.00
N ILE A 5 7.02 7.33 8.39
CA ILE A 5 8.35 7.19 7.77
C ILE A 5 8.56 8.29 6.73
N PHE A 6 7.50 8.68 6.07
CA PHE A 6 7.48 9.73 5.07
C PHE A 6 7.77 11.11 5.68
N ASP A 7 7.15 11.47 6.81
CA ASP A 7 7.44 12.73 7.54
C ASP A 7 8.92 12.83 7.92
N LYS A 8 9.53 11.69 8.28
CA LYS A 8 10.96 11.62 8.60
C LYS A 8 11.83 11.85 7.36
N ILE A 9 11.45 11.27 6.23
CA ILE A 9 12.14 11.46 4.94
C ILE A 9 12.00 12.91 4.50
N ILE A 10 10.81 13.50 4.60
CA ILE A 10 10.56 14.90 4.29
C ILE A 10 11.45 15.83 5.12
N LYS A 11 11.59 15.58 6.42
CA LYS A 11 12.49 16.35 7.30
C LYS A 11 13.96 16.22 6.88
N ILE A 12 14.38 15.02 6.49
CA ILE A 12 15.73 14.77 5.95
C ILE A 12 15.93 15.53 4.64
N LEU A 13 14.97 15.47 3.74
CA LEU A 13 15.01 16.17 2.46
C LEU A 13 15.01 17.70 2.64
N ALA A 14 14.17 18.22 3.52
CA ALA A 14 14.15 19.65 3.85
C ALA A 14 15.52 20.14 4.39
N LYS A 15 16.14 19.34 5.26
CA LYS A 15 17.47 19.64 5.82
C LYS A 15 18.59 19.55 4.76
N LEU A 16 18.49 18.55 3.86
CA LEU A 16 19.49 18.31 2.82
C LEU A 16 19.52 19.38 1.74
N PHE A 17 18.35 19.81 1.31
CA PHE A 17 18.23 20.71 0.15
C PHE A 17 18.01 22.17 0.55
N GLY A 18 18.01 22.49 1.85
CA GLY A 18 17.65 23.83 2.31
C GLY A 18 16.22 24.24 1.89
N ILE A 19 15.41 23.26 1.49
CA ILE A 19 14.02 23.47 1.09
C ILE A 19 13.27 23.76 2.38
N LYS A 20 12.82 25.01 2.54
CA LYS A 20 12.05 25.41 3.73
C LYS A 20 10.70 24.68 3.83
N SER A 21 10.19 24.17 2.72
CA SER A 21 9.02 23.28 2.66
C SER A 21 9.04 22.47 1.36
N ILE A 22 8.74 21.18 1.43
CA ILE A 22 8.23 20.45 0.26
C ILE A 22 6.84 21.02 -0.02
N PRO A 23 6.48 21.26 -1.28
CA PRO A 23 5.16 21.80 -1.60
C PRO A 23 4.08 21.01 -0.85
N PRO A 24 3.14 21.69 -0.16
CA PRO A 24 2.08 21.01 0.60
C PRO A 24 1.21 20.11 -0.30
N GLU A 25 1.15 20.41 -1.58
CA GLU A 25 0.47 19.63 -2.60
C GLU A 25 1.03 18.20 -2.71
N ILE A 26 2.34 18.03 -2.45
CA ILE A 26 2.98 16.72 -2.50
C ILE A 26 2.77 15.97 -1.18
N THR A 27 2.85 16.65 -0.05
CA THR A 27 2.69 16.02 1.27
C THR A 27 1.26 15.56 1.55
N SER A 28 0.25 16.24 1.03
CA SER A 28 -1.15 15.80 1.20
C SER A 28 -1.46 14.52 0.40
N GLY A 29 -0.90 14.37 -0.80
CA GLY A 29 -1.12 13.18 -1.65
C GLY A 29 -0.51 11.89 -1.11
N ASP A 30 0.46 11.97 -0.20
CA ASP A 30 1.14 10.80 0.32
C ASP A 30 0.31 9.97 1.29
N ALA A 31 -0.52 10.63 2.10
CA ALA A 31 -1.44 9.94 3.02
C ALA A 31 -2.48 9.14 2.22
N ASP A 32 -2.98 9.71 1.14
CA ASP A 32 -3.94 9.04 0.25
C ASP A 32 -3.29 7.85 -0.45
N MET A 33 -2.07 8.02 -0.97
CA MET A 33 -1.31 6.96 -1.62
C MET A 33 -1.04 5.77 -0.67
N LEU A 34 -0.74 6.03 0.59
CA LEU A 34 -0.57 4.98 1.60
C LEU A 34 -1.89 4.26 1.88
N ALA A 35 -3.00 5.00 1.96
CA ALA A 35 -4.33 4.41 2.12
C ALA A 35 -4.70 3.52 0.92
N TRP A 36 -4.46 3.99 -0.32
CA TRP A 36 -4.67 3.19 -1.53
C TRP A 36 -3.81 1.93 -1.53
N TRP A 37 -2.56 2.05 -1.10
CA TRP A 37 -1.66 0.90 -1.00
C TRP A 37 -2.16 -0.15 0.00
N ASP A 38 -2.71 0.29 1.14
CA ASP A 38 -3.28 -0.62 2.13
C ASP A 38 -4.56 -1.30 1.62
N ILE A 39 -5.42 -0.57 0.90
CA ILE A 39 -6.60 -1.12 0.24
C ILE A 39 -6.19 -2.17 -0.81
N TYR A 40 -5.23 -1.83 -1.67
CA TYR A 40 -4.70 -2.75 -2.69
C TYR A 40 -4.12 -4.04 -2.08
N ARG A 41 -3.48 -3.96 -0.91
CA ARG A 41 -2.93 -5.12 -0.21
C ARG A 41 -3.95 -5.90 0.62
N ASN A 42 -5.23 -5.60 0.49
CA ASN A 42 -6.32 -6.17 1.29
C ASN A 42 -6.13 -5.94 2.80
N ARG A 43 -5.66 -4.76 3.18
CA ARG A 43 -5.44 -4.34 4.57
C ARG A 43 -5.98 -2.93 4.84
N PRO A 44 -7.17 -2.56 4.33
CA PRO A 44 -7.71 -1.25 4.63
C PRO A 44 -8.02 -1.12 6.13
N ASN A 45 -8.04 0.12 6.60
CA ASN A 45 -8.22 0.44 8.02
C ASN A 45 -9.60 0.06 8.58
N TRP A 46 -10.61 -0.16 7.73
CA TRP A 46 -11.96 -0.55 8.15
C TRP A 46 -12.17 -2.05 8.40
N LEU A 47 -11.18 -2.89 8.10
CA LEU A 47 -11.31 -4.33 8.34
C LEU A 47 -11.32 -4.67 9.83
N SER A 48 -10.55 -3.97 10.62
CA SER A 48 -10.49 -4.20 12.05
C SER A 48 -11.47 -3.32 12.80
N GLN A 49 -12.37 -3.95 13.56
CA GLN A 49 -13.35 -3.27 14.38
C GLN A 49 -13.16 -3.66 15.85
N ASP A 50 -12.94 -2.66 16.69
CA ASP A 50 -12.97 -2.84 18.13
C ASP A 50 -14.42 -2.73 18.62
N TYR A 51 -14.88 -3.68 19.40
CA TYR A 51 -16.20 -3.68 19.99
C TYR A 51 -16.13 -4.11 21.47
N VAL A 52 -17.15 -3.74 22.21
CA VAL A 52 -17.31 -4.16 23.60
C VAL A 52 -18.30 -5.32 23.61
N SER A 53 -17.87 -6.48 24.05
CA SER A 53 -18.71 -7.66 24.18
C SER A 53 -19.74 -7.48 25.31
N THR A 54 -20.78 -8.32 25.33
CA THR A 54 -21.85 -8.28 26.35
C THR A 54 -21.33 -8.51 27.78
N ASP A 55 -20.12 -9.07 27.93
CA ASP A 55 -19.41 -9.23 29.19
C ASP A 55 -18.59 -7.99 29.61
N GLY A 56 -18.62 -6.93 28.80
CA GLY A 56 -17.89 -5.67 29.04
C GLY A 56 -16.43 -5.71 28.62
N ILE A 57 -15.96 -6.82 28.02
CA ILE A 57 -14.58 -6.96 27.57
C ILE A 57 -14.42 -6.33 26.17
N LYS A 58 -13.38 -5.55 25.98
CA LYS A 58 -12.99 -5.03 24.65
C LYS A 58 -12.41 -6.18 23.82
N ARG A 59 -13.00 -6.41 22.67
CA ARG A 59 -12.57 -7.42 21.71
C ARG A 59 -12.35 -6.77 20.35
N ARG A 60 -11.53 -7.40 19.52
CA ARG A 60 -11.28 -7.01 18.15
C ARG A 60 -11.81 -8.09 17.21
N ARG A 61 -12.54 -7.67 16.20
CA ARG A 61 -12.99 -8.53 15.11
C ARG A 61 -12.39 -8.03 13.82
N ASP A 62 -11.84 -8.94 13.03
CA ASP A 62 -11.42 -8.65 11.67
C ASP A 62 -12.54 -9.09 10.71
N ARG A 63 -12.97 -8.17 9.86
CA ARG A 63 -13.99 -8.39 8.83
C ARG A 63 -13.42 -9.12 7.64
N MET A 64 -14.29 -9.81 6.91
CA MET A 64 -13.93 -10.40 5.63
C MET A 64 -13.74 -9.31 4.57
N ASN A 65 -12.82 -9.54 3.63
CA ASN A 65 -12.50 -8.64 2.54
C ASN A 65 -12.59 -9.39 1.21
N LEU A 66 -13.24 -8.80 0.22
CA LEU A 66 -13.36 -9.35 -1.14
C LEU A 66 -12.11 -9.15 -1.98
N GLY A 67 -11.25 -8.20 -1.64
CA GLY A 67 -10.04 -7.90 -2.40
C GLY A 67 -10.28 -7.29 -3.78
N VAL A 68 -11.43 -6.64 -3.99
CA VAL A 68 -11.86 -6.12 -5.29
C VAL A 68 -10.87 -5.11 -5.86
N ALA A 69 -10.27 -4.25 -5.03
CA ALA A 69 -9.29 -3.28 -5.49
C ALA A 69 -8.08 -3.93 -6.18
N LYS A 70 -7.56 -5.04 -5.59
CA LYS A 70 -6.48 -5.83 -6.21
C LYS A 70 -6.93 -6.46 -7.52
N MET A 71 -8.16 -6.99 -7.57
CA MET A 71 -8.72 -7.62 -8.77
C MET A 71 -8.83 -6.61 -9.92
N ILE A 72 -9.36 -5.41 -9.65
CA ILE A 72 -9.49 -4.34 -10.65
C ILE A 72 -8.11 -3.94 -11.20
N CYS A 73 -7.12 -3.71 -10.32
CA CYS A 73 -5.77 -3.34 -10.76
C CYS A 73 -5.11 -4.41 -11.62
N SER A 74 -5.27 -5.67 -11.24
CA SER A 74 -4.72 -6.83 -11.97
C SER A 74 -5.38 -7.00 -13.34
N GLU A 75 -6.70 -6.81 -13.42
CA GLU A 75 -7.46 -6.89 -14.66
C GLU A 75 -7.04 -5.79 -15.64
N ILE A 76 -6.93 -4.54 -15.18
CA ILE A 76 -6.46 -3.43 -16.01
C ILE A 76 -5.04 -3.69 -16.54
N ALA A 77 -4.12 -4.16 -15.69
CA ALA A 77 -2.78 -4.50 -16.13
C ALA A 77 -2.77 -5.63 -17.17
N GLY A 78 -3.68 -6.59 -17.03
CA GLY A 78 -3.90 -7.66 -17.99
C GLY A 78 -4.43 -7.14 -19.33
N LEU A 79 -5.40 -6.23 -19.29
CA LEU A 79 -6.00 -5.65 -20.50
C LEU A 79 -5.05 -4.75 -21.28
N VAL A 80 -4.26 -3.92 -20.56
CA VAL A 80 -3.30 -2.99 -21.22
C VAL A 80 -2.20 -3.73 -21.96
N LEU A 81 -1.79 -4.90 -21.49
CA LEU A 81 -0.77 -5.75 -22.09
C LEU A 81 -1.34 -7.11 -22.50
N ALA A 82 -2.59 -7.14 -22.99
CA ALA A 82 -3.20 -8.35 -23.53
C ALA A 82 -2.45 -8.84 -24.78
N GLU A 83 -1.93 -7.90 -25.56
CA GLU A 83 -1.05 -8.16 -26.69
C GLU A 83 0.29 -7.44 -26.44
N GLU A 84 1.40 -8.10 -26.75
CA GLU A 84 2.71 -7.47 -26.67
C GLU A 84 2.82 -6.36 -27.74
N PRO A 85 3.08 -5.10 -27.35
CA PRO A 85 3.22 -4.04 -28.32
C PRO A 85 4.48 -4.22 -29.15
N GLU A 86 4.38 -3.96 -30.44
CA GLU A 86 5.54 -3.94 -31.32
C GLU A 86 6.39 -2.70 -31.03
N VAL A 87 7.67 -2.91 -30.75
CA VAL A 87 8.62 -1.82 -30.53
C VAL A 87 9.46 -1.61 -31.77
N ILE A 88 9.22 -0.48 -32.46
CA ILE A 88 10.04 -0.04 -33.59
C ILE A 88 11.19 0.81 -33.03
N ALA A 89 12.36 0.23 -32.89
CA ALA A 89 13.53 0.87 -32.31
C ALA A 89 14.83 0.37 -32.97
N SER A 90 15.95 1.03 -32.64
CA SER A 90 17.28 0.57 -33.06
C SER A 90 17.61 -0.78 -32.43
N GLU A 91 18.52 -1.53 -33.07
CA GLU A 91 18.99 -2.84 -32.57
C GLU A 91 19.53 -2.79 -31.14
N LEU A 92 20.16 -1.68 -30.76
CA LEU A 92 20.64 -1.47 -29.39
C LEU A 92 19.48 -1.44 -28.37
N VAL A 93 18.43 -0.67 -28.68
CA VAL A 93 17.26 -0.54 -27.82
C VAL A 93 16.49 -1.86 -27.76
N LYS A 94 16.34 -2.57 -28.88
CA LYS A 94 15.72 -3.91 -28.91
C LYS A 94 16.45 -4.88 -27.98
N LYS A 95 17.79 -4.94 -28.03
CA LYS A 95 18.58 -5.78 -27.15
C LYS A 95 18.37 -5.46 -25.66
N VAL A 96 18.19 -4.20 -25.30
CA VAL A 96 17.91 -3.82 -23.91
C VAL A 96 16.53 -4.30 -23.49
N ILE A 97 15.53 -4.14 -24.36
CA ILE A 97 14.16 -4.58 -24.11
C ILE A 97 14.09 -6.10 -23.93
N ASP A 98 14.72 -6.85 -24.82
CA ASP A 98 14.69 -8.32 -24.82
C ASP A 98 15.45 -8.90 -23.61
N ASN A 99 16.53 -8.25 -23.16
CA ASN A 99 17.36 -8.75 -22.05
C ASN A 99 16.76 -8.51 -20.65
N GLU A 100 15.89 -7.50 -20.48
CA GLU A 100 15.42 -7.07 -19.15
C GLU A 100 14.04 -7.62 -18.78
N SER A 101 13.49 -8.60 -19.50
CA SER A 101 12.13 -9.11 -19.28
C SER A 101 11.11 -7.94 -19.15
N LEU A 102 11.25 -6.97 -20.04
CA LEU A 102 10.58 -5.68 -19.95
C LEU A 102 9.07 -5.84 -19.76
N TRP A 103 8.45 -6.71 -20.54
CA TRP A 103 6.99 -6.87 -20.58
C TRP A 103 6.43 -7.40 -19.26
N ASP A 104 7.12 -8.37 -18.64
CA ASP A 104 6.72 -8.90 -17.33
C ASP A 104 6.84 -7.85 -16.23
N ASN A 105 7.93 -7.10 -16.26
CA ASN A 105 8.16 -6.03 -15.30
C ASN A 105 7.19 -4.87 -15.53
N LEU A 106 6.91 -4.51 -16.78
CA LEU A 106 5.95 -3.47 -17.13
C LEU A 106 4.53 -3.85 -16.70
N ARG A 107 4.10 -5.11 -16.91
CA ARG A 107 2.79 -5.60 -16.45
C ARG A 107 2.61 -5.44 -14.94
N ARG A 108 3.61 -5.85 -14.15
CA ARG A 108 3.59 -5.66 -12.69
C ARG A 108 3.58 -4.19 -12.31
N SER A 109 4.32 -3.38 -13.04
CA SER A 109 4.41 -1.95 -12.79
C SER A 109 3.10 -1.23 -13.12
N ILE A 110 2.41 -1.59 -14.20
CA ILE A 110 1.08 -1.06 -14.56
C ILE A 110 0.06 -1.41 -13.46
N GLU A 111 0.12 -2.61 -12.89
CA GLU A 111 -0.75 -2.97 -11.78
C GLU A 111 -0.51 -2.07 -10.56
N TYR A 112 0.75 -1.79 -10.23
CA TYR A 112 1.09 -0.83 -9.16
C TYR A 112 0.72 0.60 -9.52
N GLN A 113 0.86 0.99 -10.78
CA GLN A 113 0.42 2.30 -11.28
C GLN A 113 -1.08 2.47 -11.08
N ALA A 114 -1.88 1.48 -11.47
CA ALA A 114 -3.32 1.47 -11.28
C ALA A 114 -3.68 1.68 -9.79
N ALA A 115 -2.99 1.00 -8.88
CA ALA A 115 -3.22 1.10 -7.45
C ALA A 115 -2.76 2.43 -6.82
N LEU A 116 -1.61 2.96 -7.25
CA LEU A 116 -0.94 4.09 -6.61
C LEU A 116 -1.14 5.43 -7.35
N GLY A 117 -1.78 5.39 -8.51
CA GLY A 117 -2.01 6.58 -9.33
C GLY A 117 -0.90 6.88 -10.33
N ALA A 118 0.31 6.37 -10.11
CA ALA A 118 1.45 6.59 -11.00
C ALA A 118 2.53 5.51 -10.82
N GLN A 119 3.46 5.52 -11.77
CA GLN A 119 4.74 4.81 -11.70
C GLN A 119 5.85 5.70 -12.25
N VAL A 120 7.09 5.34 -11.97
CA VAL A 120 8.25 5.99 -12.56
C VAL A 120 9.12 4.94 -13.25
N ILE A 121 9.42 5.18 -14.51
CA ILE A 121 10.38 4.38 -15.26
C ILE A 121 11.70 5.13 -15.27
N LYS A 122 12.76 4.52 -14.77
CA LYS A 122 14.11 5.10 -14.71
C LYS A 122 15.05 4.28 -15.58
N VAL A 123 15.88 4.98 -16.35
CA VAL A 123 16.96 4.36 -17.11
C VAL A 123 18.28 4.60 -16.38
N GLY A 124 19.09 3.58 -16.27
CA GLY A 124 20.42 3.69 -15.69
C GLY A 124 21.48 3.00 -16.55
N VAL A 125 22.71 3.34 -16.28
CA VAL A 125 23.89 2.70 -16.89
C VAL A 125 24.76 2.18 -15.77
N SER A 126 25.05 0.90 -15.79
CA SER A 126 26.05 0.28 -14.91
C SER A 126 27.28 -0.13 -15.73
N ASN A 127 28.43 -0.07 -15.12
CA ASN A 127 29.67 -0.52 -15.72
C ASN A 127 30.13 -1.74 -14.93
N GLN A 128 29.62 -2.92 -15.29
CA GLN A 128 30.05 -4.18 -14.72
C GLN A 128 31.09 -4.80 -15.66
N ASP A 129 32.24 -5.17 -15.14
CA ASP A 129 33.35 -5.82 -15.87
C ASP A 129 33.87 -5.04 -17.10
N GLY A 130 33.80 -3.70 -17.04
CA GLY A 130 34.29 -2.85 -18.13
C GLY A 130 33.33 -2.73 -19.32
N THR A 131 32.17 -3.37 -19.27
CA THR A 131 31.14 -3.28 -20.32
C THR A 131 29.97 -2.44 -19.80
N PRO A 132 29.61 -1.30 -20.48
CA PRO A 132 28.45 -0.51 -20.09
C PRO A 132 27.18 -1.29 -20.39
N ARG A 133 26.35 -1.48 -19.36
CA ARG A 133 25.04 -2.10 -19.45
C ARG A 133 23.96 -1.05 -19.14
N ILE A 134 23.00 -0.90 -20.04
CA ILE A 134 21.81 -0.10 -19.82
C ILE A 134 20.78 -0.98 -19.12
N TRP A 135 20.15 -0.46 -18.07
CA TRP A 135 19.07 -1.13 -17.36
C TRP A 135 17.86 -0.19 -17.21
N ILE A 136 16.68 -0.79 -17.09
CA ILE A 136 15.40 -0.10 -16.89
C ILE A 136 14.86 -0.53 -15.54
N ASP A 137 14.53 0.45 -14.70
CA ASP A 137 13.93 0.24 -13.37
C ASP A 137 12.52 0.78 -13.32
N PHE A 138 11.61 0.00 -12.75
CA PHE A 138 10.21 0.33 -12.56
C PHE A 138 9.97 0.69 -11.10
N VAL A 139 9.93 1.97 -10.81
CA VAL A 139 9.84 2.49 -9.45
C VAL A 139 8.37 2.80 -9.11
N LYS A 140 7.90 2.27 -7.98
CA LYS A 140 6.56 2.58 -7.48
C LYS A 140 6.45 4.06 -7.11
N ALA A 141 5.31 4.69 -7.39
CA ALA A 141 5.09 6.10 -7.06
C ALA A 141 5.41 6.44 -5.60
N MET A 142 5.10 5.56 -4.67
CA MET A 142 5.40 5.74 -3.25
C MET A 142 6.90 5.76 -2.88
N ASN A 143 7.77 5.45 -3.81
CA ASN A 143 9.22 5.51 -3.66
C ASN A 143 9.85 6.66 -4.48
N PHE A 144 9.03 7.60 -4.94
CA PHE A 144 9.45 8.75 -5.71
C PHE A 144 8.75 10.02 -5.21
N ILE A 145 9.49 11.11 -5.11
CA ILE A 145 8.97 12.41 -4.71
C ILE A 145 9.28 13.41 -5.83
N PRO A 146 8.27 13.95 -6.52
CA PRO A 146 8.47 15.01 -7.50
C PRO A 146 8.93 16.29 -6.80
N LEU A 147 9.96 16.95 -7.32
CA LEU A 147 10.48 18.22 -6.80
C LEU A 147 10.11 19.41 -7.68
N SER A 148 10.07 19.19 -8.99
CA SER A 148 9.74 20.22 -9.97
C SER A 148 9.00 19.59 -11.13
N TRP A 149 8.08 20.33 -11.70
CA TRP A 149 7.30 19.90 -12.86
C TRP A 149 6.95 21.08 -13.75
N ASP A 150 6.72 20.79 -15.02
CA ASP A 150 6.23 21.73 -16.02
C ASP A 150 4.88 21.23 -16.54
N ASN A 151 3.81 21.90 -16.13
CA ASN A 151 2.42 21.46 -16.35
C ASN A 151 2.19 20.02 -15.88
N THR A 152 2.33 19.07 -16.81
CA THR A 152 2.03 17.66 -16.58
C THR A 152 3.27 16.79 -16.42
N GLN A 153 4.47 17.32 -16.75
CA GLN A 153 5.71 16.53 -16.74
C GLN A 153 6.57 16.84 -15.53
N VAL A 154 6.87 15.82 -14.75
CA VAL A 154 7.84 15.93 -13.67
C VAL A 154 9.24 16.00 -14.27
N THR A 155 9.97 17.06 -13.93
CA THR A 155 11.32 17.33 -14.46
C THR A 155 12.42 17.06 -13.45
N GLU A 156 12.14 17.16 -12.15
CA GLU A 156 13.08 16.88 -11.08
C GLU A 156 12.41 16.00 -10.02
N GLY A 157 13.19 15.14 -9.37
CA GLY A 157 12.62 14.25 -8.37
C GLY A 157 13.64 13.51 -7.53
N VAL A 158 13.14 12.86 -6.51
CA VAL A 158 13.91 12.07 -5.55
C VAL A 158 13.43 10.64 -5.55
N PHE A 159 14.35 9.71 -5.72
CA PHE A 159 14.12 8.28 -5.57
C PHE A 159 14.51 7.82 -4.17
N LEU A 160 13.66 6.99 -3.58
CA LEU A 160 13.82 6.41 -2.26
C LEU A 160 14.05 4.91 -2.40
N ASP A 161 15.30 4.48 -2.27
CA ASP A 161 15.66 3.07 -2.36
C ASP A 161 15.92 2.50 -0.96
N LYS A 162 15.07 1.55 -0.56
CA LYS A 162 15.14 0.89 0.75
C LYS A 162 16.11 -0.28 0.68
N ARG A 163 17.15 -0.25 1.48
CA ARG A 163 18.20 -1.28 1.54
C ARG A 163 18.28 -1.88 2.94
N LEU A 164 18.60 -3.16 2.98
CA LEU A 164 18.92 -3.86 4.23
C LEU A 164 20.41 -4.25 4.17
N ILE A 165 21.23 -3.63 5.01
CA ILE A 165 22.68 -3.85 5.04
C ILE A 165 23.04 -4.36 6.42
N ALA A 166 23.62 -5.56 6.51
CA ALA A 166 23.95 -6.23 7.78
C ALA A 166 22.77 -6.21 8.79
N ALA A 167 21.57 -6.57 8.32
CA ALA A 167 20.32 -6.59 9.08
C ALA A 167 19.85 -5.20 9.59
N LYS A 168 20.47 -4.10 9.20
CA LYS A 168 20.03 -2.75 9.53
C LYS A 168 19.34 -2.09 8.33
N PRO A 169 18.22 -1.38 8.56
CA PRO A 169 17.50 -0.71 7.47
C PRO A 169 18.15 0.61 7.11
N TYR A 170 18.45 0.78 5.83
CA TYR A 170 18.96 2.02 5.23
C TYR A 170 18.00 2.53 4.15
N ILE A 171 18.13 3.80 3.82
CA ILE A 171 17.46 4.42 2.68
C ILE A 171 18.50 5.17 1.88
N ARG A 172 18.67 4.78 0.61
CA ARG A 172 19.43 5.58 -0.35
C ARG A 172 18.48 6.61 -0.94
N ILE A 173 18.90 7.84 -0.90
CA ILE A 173 18.22 9.00 -1.48
C ILE A 173 18.99 9.39 -2.73
N GLU A 174 18.37 9.20 -3.89
CA GLU A 174 18.93 9.57 -5.18
C GLU A 174 18.12 10.74 -5.74
N THR A 175 18.77 11.90 -5.90
CA THR A 175 18.12 13.14 -6.30
C THR A 175 18.52 13.54 -7.70
N HIS A 176 17.57 13.81 -8.56
CA HIS A 176 17.77 14.29 -9.93
C HIS A 176 17.32 15.74 -10.03
N LYS A 177 18.23 16.65 -10.30
CA LYS A 177 17.96 18.08 -10.46
C LYS A 177 18.62 18.64 -11.71
N LYS A 178 17.96 19.62 -12.33
CA LYS A 178 18.57 20.44 -13.36
C LYS A 178 19.74 21.22 -12.77
N ASP A 179 20.85 21.25 -13.48
CA ASP A 179 22.08 21.90 -13.02
C ASP A 179 22.86 22.48 -14.19
N VAL A 180 23.77 23.40 -13.89
CA VAL A 180 24.67 24.00 -14.86
C VAL A 180 26.11 23.86 -14.34
N VAL A 181 26.88 22.98 -14.97
CA VAL A 181 28.28 22.73 -14.61
C VAL A 181 29.19 23.23 -15.72
N ASN A 182 30.11 24.14 -15.39
CA ASN A 182 31.02 24.76 -16.35
C ASN A 182 30.32 25.39 -17.59
N GLY A 183 29.12 25.98 -17.37
CA GLY A 183 28.35 26.60 -18.43
C GLY A 183 27.55 25.61 -19.29
N VAL A 184 27.62 24.31 -19.03
CA VAL A 184 26.85 23.27 -19.72
C VAL A 184 25.60 22.95 -18.88
N GLN A 185 24.43 23.07 -19.52
CA GLN A 185 23.17 22.66 -18.89
C GLN A 185 23.03 21.13 -18.89
N GLY A 186 22.49 20.59 -17.81
CA GLY A 186 22.31 19.16 -17.67
C GLY A 186 21.52 18.78 -16.42
N TYR A 187 21.74 17.59 -15.95
CA TYR A 187 21.20 17.04 -14.71
C TYR A 187 22.31 16.56 -13.78
N SER A 188 22.26 17.00 -12.53
CA SER A 188 23.06 16.45 -11.45
C SER A 188 22.26 15.40 -10.70
N ILE A 189 22.85 14.22 -10.57
CA ILE A 189 22.34 13.09 -9.79
C ILE A 189 23.16 13.00 -8.51
N THR A 190 22.53 13.20 -7.36
CA THR A 190 23.19 13.15 -6.05
C THR A 190 22.71 11.94 -5.27
N ASN A 191 23.62 11.13 -4.78
CA ASN A 191 23.34 9.94 -3.99
C ASN A 191 23.77 10.16 -2.53
N LYS A 192 22.88 9.81 -1.59
CA LYS A 192 23.17 9.81 -0.16
C LYS A 192 22.52 8.61 0.51
N LEU A 193 23.20 8.02 1.49
CA LEU A 193 22.70 6.90 2.26
C LEU A 193 22.40 7.33 3.69
N TYR A 194 21.22 6.95 4.21
CA TYR A 194 20.82 7.24 5.59
C TYR A 194 20.41 5.97 6.31
N ASN A 195 20.84 5.83 7.55
CA ASN A 195 20.29 4.82 8.44
C ASN A 195 18.86 5.22 8.83
N LYS A 196 17.90 4.32 8.61
CA LYS A 196 16.47 4.61 8.83
C LYS A 196 16.10 4.79 10.31
N GLU A 197 16.86 4.17 11.23
CA GLU A 197 16.60 4.23 12.66
C GLU A 197 17.20 5.47 13.29
N THR A 198 18.48 5.71 13.01
CA THR A 198 19.23 6.83 13.58
C THR A 198 19.05 8.14 12.83
N GLN A 199 18.60 8.09 11.56
CA GLN A 199 18.49 9.22 10.63
C GLN A 199 19.84 9.92 10.34
N LEU A 200 20.94 9.26 10.62
CA LEU A 200 22.28 9.76 10.33
C LEU A 200 22.71 9.33 8.94
N GLU A 201 23.46 10.21 8.27
CA GLU A 201 24.11 9.93 7.00
C GLU A 201 25.17 8.83 7.20
N ALA A 202 25.21 7.88 6.27
CA ALA A 202 26.14 6.78 6.26
C ALA A 202 26.97 6.79 4.96
N SER A 203 28.12 6.14 4.97
CA SER A 203 28.96 6.03 3.76
C SER A 203 28.26 5.21 2.67
N LEU A 204 28.37 5.65 1.43
CA LEU A 204 27.92 4.89 0.26
C LEU A 204 28.73 3.58 0.06
N ASP A 205 29.94 3.50 0.61
CA ASP A 205 30.78 2.29 0.55
C ASP A 205 30.19 1.08 1.29
N LEU A 206 29.12 1.29 2.08
CA LEU A 206 28.36 0.20 2.67
C LEU A 206 27.49 -0.56 1.66
N LEU A 207 27.31 0.01 0.47
CA LEU A 207 26.58 -0.64 -0.63
C LEU A 207 27.54 -1.56 -1.39
N ASP A 208 27.06 -2.72 -1.81
CA ASP A 208 27.83 -3.68 -2.61
C ASP A 208 28.18 -3.13 -4.01
N GLU A 209 27.41 -2.13 -4.45
CA GLU A 209 27.60 -1.45 -5.74
C GLU A 209 28.39 -0.15 -5.54
N LYS A 210 29.39 0.08 -6.39
CA LYS A 210 30.09 1.36 -6.41
C LYS A 210 29.19 2.46 -6.95
N ILE A 211 28.69 3.31 -6.06
CA ILE A 211 27.79 4.43 -6.40
C ILE A 211 28.54 5.73 -6.19
N GLU A 212 28.66 6.55 -7.24
CA GLU A 212 29.27 7.86 -7.14
C GLU A 212 28.33 8.82 -6.37
N PRO A 213 28.87 9.64 -5.44
CA PRO A 213 28.07 10.59 -4.67
C PRO A 213 27.35 11.64 -5.53
N VAL A 214 28.02 12.08 -6.60
CA VAL A 214 27.47 13.07 -7.53
C VAL A 214 27.89 12.71 -8.95
N VAL A 215 26.92 12.66 -9.86
CA VAL A 215 27.15 12.44 -11.28
C VAL A 215 26.47 13.57 -12.04
N PHE A 216 27.16 14.24 -12.95
CA PHE A 216 26.60 15.21 -13.86
C PHE A 216 26.42 14.61 -15.26
N LEU A 217 25.21 14.74 -15.80
CA LEU A 217 24.85 14.29 -17.15
C LEU A 217 24.53 15.52 -18.02
N PRO A 218 25.29 15.77 -19.11
CA PRO A 218 25.05 16.89 -20.01
C PRO A 218 23.89 16.57 -20.98
N ILE A 219 22.71 16.37 -20.44
CA ILE A 219 21.48 15.99 -21.16
C ILE A 219 20.37 16.99 -20.89
N SER A 220 19.49 17.21 -21.88
CA SER A 220 18.39 18.18 -21.79
C SER A 220 17.14 17.64 -21.10
N ARG A 221 17.06 16.32 -20.89
CA ARG A 221 15.89 15.65 -20.32
C ARG A 221 16.29 14.74 -19.17
N PRO A 222 15.43 14.53 -18.17
CA PRO A 222 15.74 13.57 -17.11
C PRO A 222 15.83 12.13 -17.66
N ILE A 223 16.59 11.28 -17.00
CA ILE A 223 16.68 9.85 -17.34
C ILE A 223 15.55 9.03 -16.69
N PHE A 224 14.48 9.68 -16.32
CA PHE A 224 13.27 9.04 -15.83
C PHE A 224 12.02 9.64 -16.48
N ALA A 225 10.95 8.86 -16.50
CA ALA A 225 9.64 9.29 -16.92
C ALA A 225 8.64 9.00 -15.79
N TYR A 226 7.91 10.04 -15.34
CA TYR A 226 6.80 9.90 -14.40
C TYR A 226 5.52 9.69 -15.19
N ILE A 227 4.91 8.52 -15.05
CA ILE A 227 3.72 8.10 -15.80
C ILE A 227 2.58 8.00 -14.82
N LYS A 228 1.56 8.84 -14.98
CA LYS A 228 0.37 8.86 -14.14
C LYS A 228 -0.82 8.20 -14.83
N ASN A 229 -1.80 7.80 -14.03
CA ASN A 229 -3.08 7.36 -14.55
C ASN A 229 -3.73 8.49 -15.39
N PRO A 230 -4.47 8.15 -16.44
CA PRO A 230 -5.04 9.16 -17.37
C PRO A 230 -6.14 10.02 -16.75
N GLU A 231 -6.68 9.62 -15.61
CA GLU A 231 -7.71 10.37 -14.91
C GLU A 231 -7.19 11.68 -14.34
N ALA A 232 -8.05 12.68 -14.33
CA ALA A 232 -7.74 13.96 -13.69
C ALA A 232 -7.66 13.78 -12.16
N ASN A 233 -6.66 14.38 -11.55
CA ASN A 233 -6.54 14.40 -10.10
C ASN A 233 -7.54 15.41 -9.52
N ASN A 234 -8.69 14.92 -9.09
CA ASN A 234 -9.74 15.73 -8.45
C ASN A 234 -9.53 15.90 -6.94
N ILE A 235 -8.63 15.15 -6.33
CA ILE A 235 -8.27 15.25 -4.91
C ILE A 235 -7.31 16.42 -4.71
N ASN A 236 -6.28 16.51 -5.55
CA ASN A 236 -5.32 17.60 -5.55
C ASN A 236 -4.99 18.04 -7.00
N PRO A 237 -5.81 18.93 -7.58
CA PRO A 237 -5.66 19.33 -8.99
C PRO A 237 -4.35 20.04 -9.31
N GLU A 238 -3.71 20.67 -8.31
CA GLU A 238 -2.46 21.42 -8.48
C GLU A 238 -1.22 20.50 -8.45
N ALA A 239 -1.36 19.28 -7.93
CA ALA A 239 -0.26 18.34 -7.87
C ALA A 239 -0.02 17.68 -9.22
N PRO A 240 1.25 17.39 -9.59
CA PRO A 240 1.57 16.66 -10.80
C PRO A 240 1.25 15.17 -10.69
N THR A 241 0.81 14.71 -9.52
CA THR A 241 0.57 13.31 -9.21
C THR A 241 -0.75 12.81 -9.79
N GLY A 242 -0.79 11.52 -10.13
CA GLY A 242 -2.03 10.81 -10.46
C GLY A 242 -2.76 10.31 -9.23
N ILE A 243 -3.98 9.81 -9.43
CA ILE A 243 -4.79 9.16 -8.40
C ILE A 243 -4.99 7.68 -8.72
N SER A 244 -5.24 6.88 -7.68
CA SER A 244 -5.61 5.47 -7.86
C SER A 244 -6.88 5.37 -8.69
N ILE A 245 -6.96 4.34 -9.55
CA ILE A 245 -8.17 4.07 -10.36
C ILE A 245 -9.43 3.83 -9.52
N PHE A 246 -9.26 3.45 -8.26
CA PHE A 246 -10.37 3.26 -7.32
C PHE A 246 -10.47 4.38 -6.27
N ALA A 247 -9.68 5.48 -6.41
CA ALA A 247 -9.68 6.56 -5.42
C ALA A 247 -11.06 7.14 -5.16
N ASN A 248 -11.83 7.39 -6.22
CA ASN A 248 -13.20 7.90 -6.12
C ASN A 248 -14.24 6.85 -5.71
N GLY A 249 -13.86 5.57 -5.69
CA GLY A 249 -14.73 4.44 -5.34
C GLY A 249 -14.47 3.85 -3.95
N ILE A 250 -13.65 4.47 -3.10
CA ILE A 250 -13.24 3.90 -1.80
C ILE A 250 -14.45 3.64 -0.88
N SER A 251 -15.42 4.56 -0.86
CA SER A 251 -16.65 4.40 -0.07
C SER A 251 -17.49 3.21 -0.53
N VAL A 252 -17.50 2.94 -1.84
CA VAL A 252 -18.20 1.78 -2.43
C VAL A 252 -17.48 0.49 -2.07
N LEU A 253 -16.14 0.46 -2.15
CA LEU A 253 -15.33 -0.69 -1.72
C LEU A 253 -15.55 -1.02 -0.23
N HIS A 254 -15.60 0.01 0.60
CA HIS A 254 -15.90 -0.16 2.03
C HIS A 254 -17.31 -0.73 2.26
N ALA A 255 -18.32 -0.18 1.58
CA ALA A 255 -19.69 -0.71 1.68
C ALA A 255 -19.79 -2.16 1.19
N LEU A 256 -19.06 -2.51 0.15
CA LEU A 256 -19.01 -3.86 -0.41
C LEU A 256 -18.38 -4.85 0.58
N ASP A 257 -17.28 -4.49 1.24
CA ASP A 257 -16.65 -5.32 2.27
C ASP A 257 -17.58 -5.52 3.47
N ILE A 258 -18.31 -4.48 3.89
CA ILE A 258 -19.33 -4.60 4.96
C ILE A 258 -20.43 -5.57 4.55
N ALA A 259 -20.98 -5.42 3.34
CA ALA A 259 -22.05 -6.27 2.85
C ALA A 259 -21.60 -7.73 2.73
N PHE A 260 -20.37 -7.95 2.26
CA PHE A 260 -19.80 -9.30 2.17
C PHE A 260 -19.56 -9.93 3.54
N ASP A 261 -19.01 -9.18 4.49
CA ASP A 261 -18.80 -9.65 5.87
C ASP A 261 -20.14 -9.99 6.54
N GLN A 262 -21.19 -9.18 6.30
CA GLN A 262 -22.54 -9.46 6.80
C GLN A 262 -23.10 -10.74 6.17
N PHE A 263 -23.03 -10.85 4.84
CA PHE A 263 -23.48 -12.05 4.13
C PHE A 263 -22.77 -13.32 4.64
N TYR A 264 -21.44 -13.25 4.76
CA TYR A 264 -20.65 -14.37 5.29
C TYR A 264 -21.08 -14.73 6.73
N SER A 265 -21.25 -13.73 7.58
CA SER A 265 -21.71 -13.91 8.95
C SER A 265 -23.12 -14.54 9.00
N ASP A 266 -24.01 -14.11 8.13
CA ASP A 266 -25.39 -14.63 8.07
C ASP A 266 -25.40 -16.11 7.61
N VAL A 267 -24.53 -16.47 6.65
CA VAL A 267 -24.35 -17.88 6.23
C VAL A 267 -23.75 -18.72 7.36
N GLU A 268 -22.72 -18.21 8.05
CA GLU A 268 -22.06 -18.91 9.13
C GLU A 268 -22.98 -19.06 10.36
N LEU A 269 -23.71 -18.00 10.69
CA LEU A 269 -24.67 -17.98 11.80
C LEU A 269 -26.03 -18.63 11.45
N GLY A 270 -26.37 -18.74 10.18
CA GLY A 270 -27.59 -19.38 9.69
C GLY A 270 -27.62 -20.91 9.80
N GLY A 271 -26.52 -21.52 10.28
CA GLY A 271 -26.51 -22.93 10.66
C GLY A 271 -27.61 -23.19 11.73
N ARG A 272 -28.25 -24.36 11.65
CA ARG A 272 -29.32 -24.75 12.60
C ARG A 272 -28.90 -24.46 14.03
N ARG A 273 -29.67 -23.64 14.72
CA ARG A 273 -29.48 -23.27 16.12
C ARG A 273 -30.57 -23.92 16.95
N VAL A 274 -30.19 -24.51 18.07
CA VAL A 274 -31.15 -25.09 19.03
C VAL A 274 -31.19 -24.17 20.24
N ALA A 275 -32.36 -23.62 20.54
CA ALA A 275 -32.56 -22.89 21.77
C ALA A 275 -32.74 -23.89 22.92
N LEU A 276 -32.00 -23.70 24.01
CA LEU A 276 -32.08 -24.55 25.18
C LEU A 276 -32.41 -23.73 26.43
N PRO A 277 -33.20 -24.30 27.41
CA PRO A 277 -33.43 -23.65 28.69
C PRO A 277 -32.10 -23.40 29.44
N GLY A 278 -32.04 -22.24 30.13
CA GLY A 278 -30.82 -21.83 30.86
C GLY A 278 -30.36 -22.81 31.95
N SER A 279 -31.21 -23.79 32.38
CA SER A 279 -30.88 -24.85 33.29
C SER A 279 -29.91 -25.92 32.71
N VAL A 280 -29.81 -26.01 31.38
CA VAL A 280 -28.99 -26.99 30.67
C VAL A 280 -27.52 -26.52 30.56
N PHE A 281 -27.26 -25.23 30.72
CA PHE A 281 -25.93 -24.66 30.57
C PHE A 281 -25.09 -24.87 31.82
N ARG A 282 -23.89 -25.46 31.67
CA ARG A 282 -22.92 -25.54 32.74
C ARG A 282 -22.39 -24.18 33.10
N LYS A 283 -22.52 -23.80 34.36
CA LYS A 283 -21.90 -22.59 34.90
C LYS A 283 -20.52 -22.98 35.42
N TYR A 284 -19.49 -22.30 34.95
CA TYR A 284 -18.17 -22.41 35.60
C TYR A 284 -17.77 -21.03 36.15
N THR A 285 -16.90 -21.13 37.12
CA THR A 285 -16.38 -19.97 37.83
C THR A 285 -15.02 -19.66 37.22
N GLU A 286 -14.88 -18.52 36.60
CA GLU A 286 -13.60 -17.99 36.20
C GLU A 286 -13.06 -17.09 37.30
N VAL A 287 -11.77 -17.26 37.61
CA VAL A 287 -11.07 -16.44 38.60
C VAL A 287 -10.20 -15.47 37.79
N ASP A 288 -10.40 -14.18 37.97
CA ASP A 288 -9.59 -13.16 37.32
C ASP A 288 -8.17 -13.10 37.95
N GLU A 289 -7.27 -12.34 37.32
CA GLU A 289 -5.88 -12.17 37.79
C GLU A 289 -5.80 -11.53 39.18
N ASP A 290 -6.88 -10.91 39.65
CA ASP A 290 -7.03 -10.29 40.98
C ASP A 290 -7.63 -11.25 42.02
N GLY A 291 -7.94 -12.50 41.65
CA GLY A 291 -8.46 -13.53 42.54
C GLY A 291 -9.97 -13.48 42.78
N ASN A 292 -10.72 -12.65 42.04
CA ASN A 292 -12.17 -12.55 42.19
C ASN A 292 -12.88 -13.62 41.36
N ALA A 293 -13.74 -14.39 42.02
CA ALA A 293 -14.52 -15.43 41.35
C ALA A 293 -15.77 -14.82 40.67
N ARG A 294 -15.81 -14.87 39.35
CA ARG A 294 -16.97 -14.45 38.54
C ARG A 294 -17.65 -15.67 37.92
N ARG A 295 -18.97 -15.78 38.12
CA ARG A 295 -19.76 -16.77 37.38
C ARG A 295 -19.99 -16.29 35.95
N VAL A 296 -19.33 -16.94 35.01
CA VAL A 296 -19.49 -16.67 33.58
C VAL A 296 -20.37 -17.75 32.97
N SER A 297 -21.49 -17.37 32.37
CA SER A 297 -22.20 -18.24 31.46
C SER A 297 -21.53 -18.04 30.08
N PHE A 298 -20.79 -19.03 29.65
CA PHE A 298 -20.05 -18.97 28.39
C PHE A 298 -21.01 -19.05 27.21
N PHE A 299 -20.84 -18.12 26.32
CA PHE A 299 -21.48 -18.10 25.02
C PHE A 299 -20.38 -17.96 23.98
N ASP A 300 -20.06 -19.04 23.29
CA ASP A 300 -19.16 -19.03 22.17
C ASP A 300 -19.97 -18.77 20.88
N PRO A 301 -19.70 -17.72 20.12
CA PRO A 301 -20.40 -17.47 18.85
C PRO A 301 -20.13 -18.57 17.83
N SER A 302 -19.12 -19.42 18.00
CA SER A 302 -18.86 -20.62 17.20
C SER A 302 -19.73 -21.83 17.59
N ASP A 303 -20.34 -21.80 18.78
CA ASP A 303 -21.25 -22.84 19.21
C ASP A 303 -22.57 -22.75 18.45
N ARG A 304 -22.95 -23.84 17.80
CA ARG A 304 -24.24 -23.98 17.11
C ARG A 304 -25.46 -24.11 18.04
N LEU A 305 -25.28 -23.89 19.33
CA LEU A 305 -26.28 -24.00 20.38
C LEU A 305 -26.58 -22.62 20.96
N PHE A 306 -27.82 -22.23 20.90
CA PHE A 306 -28.33 -20.98 21.46
C PHE A 306 -29.63 -21.28 22.23
N ILE A 307 -29.92 -20.79 23.33
CA ILE A 307 -30.09 -19.55 24.06
C ILE A 307 -30.81 -19.84 25.37
N ARG A 308 -30.57 -19.02 26.33
CA ARG A 308 -31.37 -18.93 27.57
C ARG A 308 -32.71 -18.29 27.31
N LEU A 309 -33.77 -19.05 27.32
CA LEU A 309 -35.13 -18.53 27.56
C LEU A 309 -35.28 -18.32 29.05
N GLN A 310 -35.58 -17.09 29.49
CA GLN A 310 -35.99 -16.80 30.85
C GLN A 310 -37.47 -17.18 31.00
N GLY A 311 -37.73 -18.25 31.77
CA GLY A 311 -39.08 -18.68 32.13
C GLY A 311 -38.96 -20.04 32.79
N ASP A 312 -39.69 -20.25 33.91
CA ASP A 312 -39.76 -21.52 34.65
C ASP A 312 -40.62 -22.58 33.93
N ASP A 313 -41.21 -22.27 32.78
CA ASP A 313 -42.13 -23.18 32.09
C ASP A 313 -41.36 -23.99 31.04
N ALA A 314 -40.90 -25.16 31.48
CA ALA A 314 -40.25 -26.16 30.58
C ALA A 314 -41.24 -26.68 29.50
N ASP A 315 -42.53 -26.44 29.63
CA ASP A 315 -43.58 -26.96 28.74
C ASP A 315 -43.91 -26.07 27.53
N ALA A 316 -43.33 -24.87 27.45
CA ALA A 316 -43.61 -23.92 26.36
C ALA A 316 -42.54 -23.86 25.25
N PHE A 317 -41.67 -24.87 25.16
CA PHE A 317 -40.62 -24.89 24.18
C PHE A 317 -41.09 -25.44 22.82
N THR A 318 -41.42 -24.56 21.93
CA THR A 318 -41.53 -24.87 20.49
C THR A 318 -40.20 -24.51 19.83
N PRO A 319 -39.46 -25.48 19.23
CA PRO A 319 -38.25 -25.17 18.49
C PRO A 319 -38.65 -24.25 17.32
N GLN A 320 -38.23 -22.99 17.39
CA GLN A 320 -38.33 -22.10 16.25
C GLN A 320 -37.15 -22.40 15.30
N ASP A 321 -37.45 -22.93 14.14
CA ASP A 321 -36.56 -23.00 13.01
C ASP A 321 -36.34 -21.57 12.51
N LEU A 322 -35.25 -20.95 12.90
CA LEU A 322 -34.79 -19.69 12.34
C LEU A 322 -34.11 -20.00 11.00
N THR A 323 -34.90 -20.43 10.02
CA THR A 323 -34.43 -20.52 8.64
C THR A 323 -34.51 -19.12 8.03
N PHE A 324 -33.37 -18.57 7.66
CA PHE A 324 -33.32 -17.39 6.81
C PHE A 324 -33.84 -17.76 5.42
N ASP A 325 -34.90 -17.08 5.00
CA ASP A 325 -35.39 -17.18 3.62
C ASP A 325 -34.50 -16.31 2.73
N ILE A 326 -33.60 -16.95 1.98
CA ILE A 326 -32.66 -16.31 1.02
C ILE A 326 -33.40 -15.87 -0.28
N ARG A 327 -34.71 -15.76 -0.24
CA ARG A 327 -35.54 -15.36 -1.39
C ARG A 327 -35.92 -13.88 -1.33
N ALA A 328 -34.92 -13.00 -1.19
CA ALA A 328 -35.14 -11.55 -1.38
C ALA A 328 -34.19 -10.99 -2.44
#